data_7bb27588fd7c3a10ff9887a1dbece890
#
_entry.id   7bb27588fd7c3a10ff9887a1dbece890
#
_cell.length_a   1.000
_cell.length_b   1.000
_cell.length_c   1.000
_cell.angle_alpha   90.00
_cell.angle_beta   90.00
_cell.angle_gamma   90.00
#
_symmetry.space_group_name_H-M   'P 1'
#
loop_
_entity.id
_entity.type
_entity.pdbx_description
1 polymer ?
#
loop_
_entity_poly.entity_id
_entity_poly.type
_entity_poly.pdbx_seq_one_letter_code
_entity_poly.pdbx_strand_id
1 'polypeptide(L)'
;NLYATALSLQVTGISSVWGCEETGDKPFGRTAHYYNIYKCKDGKYMTVGTIEPKFWQRFCDLIECPELEKRQFDFAHKEEIVAKITEKMAQKTQAEWLELIGGAEFCVTPVLNVAEALETELTAQEDMLFTQEGDLGTLRYVGAPVKFSDGECSIRRRAPRLGEHSVEVLQE
;
A
#
# COMPACT_ATOMS: atom_id res chain seq x y z
N ASN A 1 -2.58 -19.58 15.01
CA ASN A 1 -1.77 -18.73 15.87
C ASN A 1 -1.35 -17.47 15.12
N LEU A 2 -1.78 -16.28 15.59
CA LEU A 2 -1.51 -14.98 14.95
C LEU A 2 -0.01 -14.72 14.73
N TYR A 3 0.84 -15.13 15.67
CA TYR A 3 2.28 -14.98 15.54
C TYR A 3 2.82 -15.78 14.34
N ALA A 4 2.43 -17.05 14.18
CA ALA A 4 2.87 -17.88 13.07
C ALA A 4 2.39 -17.32 11.72
N THR A 5 1.16 -16.82 11.66
CA THR A 5 0.63 -16.17 10.44
C THR A 5 1.40 -14.89 10.12
N ALA A 6 1.64 -14.02 11.10
CA ALA A 6 2.42 -12.80 10.90
C ALA A 6 3.85 -13.11 10.45
N LEU A 7 4.48 -14.14 11.02
CA LEU A 7 5.83 -14.58 10.63
C LEU A 7 5.85 -15.14 9.20
N SER A 8 4.82 -15.89 8.79
CA SER A 8 4.74 -16.43 7.42
C SER A 8 4.61 -15.34 6.36
N LEU A 9 4.00 -14.20 6.68
CA LEU A 9 3.97 -13.03 5.80
C LEU A 9 5.33 -12.35 5.62
N GLN A 10 6.29 -12.64 6.52
CA GLN A 10 7.65 -12.10 6.47
C GLN A 10 8.65 -13.02 5.77
N VAL A 11 8.20 -14.13 5.16
CA VAL A 11 9.10 -15.14 4.58
C VAL A 11 10.13 -14.55 3.62
N THR A 12 9.73 -13.65 2.76
CA THR A 12 10.63 -12.97 1.80
C THR A 12 11.68 -12.12 2.51
N GLY A 13 11.27 -11.35 3.53
CA GLY A 13 12.18 -10.55 4.34
C GLY A 13 13.18 -11.42 5.12
N ILE A 14 12.70 -12.50 5.72
CA ILE A 14 13.53 -13.45 6.50
C ILE A 14 14.55 -14.14 5.56
N SER A 15 14.11 -14.63 4.41
CA SER A 15 15.01 -15.26 3.42
C SER A 15 16.05 -14.29 2.90
N SER A 16 15.69 -13.02 2.71
CA SER A 16 16.62 -11.98 2.31
C SER A 16 17.69 -11.71 3.38
N VAL A 17 17.30 -11.67 4.67
CA VAL A 17 18.26 -11.47 5.78
C VAL A 17 19.27 -12.63 5.83
N TRP A 18 18.78 -13.87 5.80
CA TRP A 18 19.66 -15.04 5.84
C TRP A 18 20.60 -15.12 4.62
N GLY A 19 20.09 -14.84 3.41
CA GLY A 19 20.93 -14.80 2.21
C GLY A 19 22.03 -13.72 2.31
N CYS A 20 21.73 -12.57 2.92
CA CYS A 20 22.71 -11.51 3.10
C CYS A 20 23.75 -11.82 4.20
N GLU A 21 23.40 -12.60 5.21
CA GLU A 21 24.37 -13.08 6.21
C GLU A 21 25.44 -13.99 5.59
N GLU A 22 25.04 -14.83 4.60
CA GLU A 22 25.97 -15.69 3.88
C GLU A 22 26.86 -14.92 2.88
N THR A 23 26.29 -13.97 2.14
CA THR A 23 26.99 -13.24 1.06
C THR A 23 27.63 -11.95 1.51
N GLY A 24 27.28 -11.43 2.70
CA GLY A 24 27.70 -10.12 3.19
C GLY A 24 26.99 -8.96 2.51
N ASP A 25 25.97 -9.23 1.71
CA ASP A 25 25.15 -8.21 1.04
C ASP A 25 24.16 -7.53 1.98
N LYS A 26 23.53 -6.44 1.53
CA LYS A 26 22.46 -5.79 2.28
C LYS A 26 21.11 -6.45 1.97
N PRO A 27 20.23 -6.65 2.98
CA PRO A 27 18.91 -7.25 2.76
C PRO A 27 18.09 -6.54 1.65
N PHE A 28 17.43 -7.34 0.83
CA PHE A 28 16.49 -6.83 -0.18
C PHE A 28 15.33 -6.09 0.49
N GLY A 29 14.97 -4.93 -0.05
CA GLY A 29 13.90 -4.07 0.44
C GLY A 29 14.41 -2.83 1.19
N ARG A 30 13.75 -1.71 1.11
CA ARG A 30 14.06 -0.37 1.67
C ARG A 30 15.30 0.36 1.13
N THR A 31 16.13 -0.24 0.29
CA THR A 31 17.38 0.42 -0.12
C THR A 31 17.58 0.52 -1.62
N ALA A 32 16.75 -0.09 -2.45
CA ALA A 32 16.87 0.05 -3.89
C ALA A 32 16.18 1.33 -4.37
N HIS A 33 16.84 2.08 -5.26
CA HIS A 33 16.25 3.30 -5.84
C HIS A 33 14.96 3.02 -6.65
N TYR A 34 14.82 1.83 -7.20
CA TYR A 34 13.63 1.37 -7.94
C TYR A 34 12.57 0.70 -7.03
N TYR A 35 12.82 0.58 -5.73
CA TYR A 35 11.88 0.05 -4.73
C TYR A 35 11.96 0.89 -3.46
N ASN A 36 11.27 2.03 -3.45
CA ASN A 36 11.41 3.05 -2.41
C ASN A 36 10.16 3.93 -2.30
N ILE A 37 10.18 4.84 -1.36
CA ILE A 37 9.16 5.86 -1.14
C ILE A 37 9.80 7.22 -1.35
N TYR A 38 9.18 8.05 -2.19
CA TYR A 38 9.67 9.39 -2.50
C TYR A 38 8.66 10.46 -2.12
N LYS A 39 9.18 11.58 -1.59
CA LYS A 39 8.37 12.70 -1.17
C LYS A 39 8.05 13.62 -2.35
N CYS A 40 6.78 14.03 -2.46
CA CYS A 40 6.28 14.97 -3.45
C CYS A 40 6.39 16.42 -2.96
N LYS A 41 6.14 17.37 -3.87
CA LYS A 41 6.16 18.82 -3.62
C LYS A 41 5.23 19.26 -2.48
N ASP A 42 4.06 18.65 -2.38
CA ASP A 42 3.04 18.92 -1.36
C ASP A 42 3.29 18.24 -0.01
N GLY A 43 4.43 17.55 0.14
CA GLY A 43 4.80 16.82 1.35
C GLY A 43 4.19 15.43 1.47
N LYS A 44 3.30 15.03 0.57
CA LYS A 44 2.80 13.65 0.43
C LYS A 44 3.86 12.75 -0.19
N TYR A 45 3.56 11.47 -0.31
CA TYR A 45 4.53 10.48 -0.76
C TYR A 45 3.96 9.57 -1.86
N MET A 46 4.85 9.11 -2.75
CA MET A 46 4.58 8.05 -3.72
C MET A 46 5.47 6.84 -3.42
N THR A 47 4.91 5.64 -3.52
CA THR A 47 5.69 4.41 -3.58
C THR A 47 6.15 4.17 -5.01
N VAL A 48 7.36 3.69 -5.18
CA VAL A 48 7.93 3.23 -6.44
C VAL A 48 8.34 1.79 -6.28
N GLY A 49 7.68 0.88 -7.00
CA GLY A 49 7.89 -0.58 -6.95
C GLY A 49 8.28 -1.15 -8.32
N THR A 50 9.14 -0.45 -9.06
CA THR A 50 9.48 -0.73 -10.45
C THR A 50 10.61 -1.75 -10.58
N ILE A 51 10.38 -2.96 -10.02
CA ILE A 51 11.37 -4.05 -10.01
C ILE A 51 11.61 -4.58 -11.42
N GLU A 52 10.57 -4.73 -12.23
CA GLU A 52 10.71 -5.20 -13.61
C GLU A 52 11.27 -4.09 -14.51
N PRO A 53 12.22 -4.41 -15.42
CA PRO A 53 12.85 -3.42 -16.27
C PRO A 53 11.87 -2.58 -17.10
N LYS A 54 10.76 -3.16 -17.54
CA LYS A 54 9.72 -2.43 -18.31
C LYS A 54 9.05 -1.33 -17.49
N PHE A 55 8.84 -1.55 -16.18
CA PHE A 55 8.25 -0.54 -15.29
C PHE A 55 9.30 0.50 -14.88
N TRP A 56 10.55 0.08 -14.69
CA TRP A 56 11.65 0.99 -14.45
C TRP A 56 11.84 1.97 -15.61
N GLN A 57 11.86 1.49 -16.86
CA GLN A 57 11.94 2.32 -18.03
C GLN A 57 10.81 3.36 -18.07
N ARG A 58 9.55 2.90 -17.93
CA ARG A 58 8.39 3.81 -17.89
C ARG A 58 8.49 4.85 -16.78
N PHE A 59 9.01 4.45 -15.61
CA PHE A 59 9.22 5.38 -14.50
C PHE A 59 10.30 6.42 -14.83
N CYS A 60 11.40 6.02 -15.45
CA CYS A 60 12.44 6.95 -15.91
C CYS A 60 11.87 7.96 -16.92
N ASP A 61 11.03 7.53 -17.84
CA ASP A 61 10.33 8.40 -18.80
C ASP A 61 9.38 9.35 -18.06
N LEU A 62 8.58 8.85 -17.11
CA LEU A 62 7.64 9.64 -16.32
C LEU A 62 8.32 10.79 -15.57
N ILE A 63 9.48 10.53 -14.98
CA ILE A 63 10.26 11.54 -14.25
C ILE A 63 11.22 12.34 -15.14
N GLU A 64 11.20 12.13 -16.44
CA GLU A 64 12.06 12.79 -17.43
C GLU A 64 13.56 12.59 -17.14
N CYS A 65 13.95 11.34 -16.85
CA CYS A 65 15.33 10.94 -16.58
C CYS A 65 15.72 9.68 -17.38
N PRO A 66 15.70 9.73 -18.72
CA PRO A 66 15.97 8.55 -19.55
C PRO A 66 17.40 8.00 -19.35
N GLU A 67 18.34 8.81 -18.87
CA GLU A 67 19.70 8.38 -18.54
C GLU A 67 19.77 7.38 -17.38
N LEU A 68 18.72 7.28 -16.56
CA LEU A 68 18.63 6.31 -15.48
C LEU A 68 18.15 4.92 -15.96
N GLU A 69 17.59 4.79 -17.15
CA GLU A 69 17.04 3.55 -17.68
C GLU A 69 18.02 2.38 -17.56
N LYS A 70 19.28 2.58 -17.96
CA LYS A 70 20.34 1.56 -17.93
C LYS A 70 20.99 1.39 -16.54
N ARG A 71 20.54 2.15 -15.57
CA ARG A 71 21.13 2.19 -14.22
C ARG A 71 20.25 1.53 -13.15
N GLN A 72 19.25 0.73 -13.52
CA GLN A 72 18.35 0.06 -12.58
C GLN A 72 19.09 -0.73 -11.50
N PHE A 73 20.16 -1.42 -11.86
CA PHE A 73 20.95 -2.26 -10.96
C PHE A 73 22.32 -1.66 -10.61
N ASP A 74 22.49 -0.35 -10.83
CA ASP A 74 23.71 0.38 -10.46
C ASP A 74 23.71 0.72 -8.97
N PHE A 75 23.98 -0.27 -8.13
CA PHE A 75 24.02 -0.11 -6.68
C PHE A 75 25.25 0.68 -6.20
N ALA A 76 26.32 0.74 -7.01
CA ALA A 76 27.52 1.49 -6.68
C ALA A 76 27.26 3.00 -6.60
N HIS A 77 26.34 3.52 -7.42
CA HIS A 77 25.95 4.94 -7.47
C HIS A 77 24.52 5.17 -6.96
N LYS A 78 24.01 4.28 -6.13
CA LYS A 78 22.63 4.31 -5.63
C LYS A 78 22.26 5.64 -4.99
N GLU A 79 23.14 6.23 -4.17
CA GLU A 79 22.84 7.48 -3.45
C GLU A 79 22.64 8.65 -4.42
N GLU A 80 23.45 8.72 -5.48
CA GLU A 80 23.30 9.69 -6.56
C GLU A 80 21.95 9.53 -7.29
N ILE A 81 21.59 8.28 -7.62
CA ILE A 81 20.33 7.97 -8.31
C ILE A 81 19.14 8.33 -7.42
N VAL A 82 19.17 7.95 -6.13
CA VAL A 82 18.13 8.31 -5.15
C VAL A 82 17.98 9.83 -5.02
N ALA A 83 19.10 10.56 -4.94
CA ALA A 83 19.07 12.02 -4.85
C ALA A 83 18.39 12.64 -6.08
N LYS A 84 18.74 12.16 -7.28
CA LYS A 84 18.15 12.62 -8.54
C LYS A 84 16.66 12.34 -8.63
N ILE A 85 16.22 11.12 -8.29
CA ILE A 85 14.80 10.77 -8.25
C ILE A 85 14.07 11.63 -7.22
N THR A 86 14.65 11.83 -6.04
CA THR A 86 14.07 12.67 -4.98
C THR A 86 13.86 14.11 -5.46
N GLU A 87 14.84 14.69 -6.15
CA GLU A 87 14.73 16.03 -6.73
C GLU A 87 13.58 16.10 -7.74
N LYS A 88 13.46 15.12 -8.64
CA LYS A 88 12.40 15.07 -9.65
C LYS A 88 11.01 14.88 -9.02
N MET A 89 10.89 13.94 -8.09
CA MET A 89 9.62 13.67 -7.41
C MET A 89 9.12 14.88 -6.60
N ALA A 90 10.02 15.70 -6.06
CA ALA A 90 9.69 16.92 -5.34
C ALA A 90 9.22 18.09 -6.23
N GLN A 91 9.27 17.97 -7.54
CA GLN A 91 8.84 19.03 -8.47
C GLN A 91 7.33 19.09 -8.64
N LYS A 92 6.61 17.98 -8.42
CA LYS A 92 5.16 17.88 -8.61
C LYS A 92 4.48 17.39 -7.33
N THR A 93 3.23 17.74 -7.15
CA THR A 93 2.36 17.23 -6.09
C THR A 93 1.98 15.76 -6.35
N GLN A 94 1.50 15.08 -5.33
CA GLN A 94 1.01 13.71 -5.48
C GLN A 94 -0.13 13.63 -6.52
N ALA A 95 -1.04 14.61 -6.53
CA ALA A 95 -2.14 14.65 -7.49
C ALA A 95 -1.65 14.85 -8.94
N GLU A 96 -0.68 15.74 -9.18
CA GLU A 96 -0.08 15.95 -10.50
C GLU A 96 0.64 14.67 -11.01
N TRP A 97 1.31 13.92 -10.12
CA TRP A 97 1.90 12.64 -10.48
C TRP A 97 0.84 11.60 -10.87
N LEU A 98 -0.26 11.52 -10.11
CA LEU A 98 -1.36 10.60 -10.42
C LEU A 98 -2.04 10.92 -11.74
N GLU A 99 -2.21 12.20 -12.07
CA GLU A 99 -2.75 12.63 -13.36
C GLU A 99 -1.84 12.18 -14.52
N LEU A 100 -0.52 12.34 -14.39
CA LEU A 100 0.45 11.90 -15.39
C LEU A 100 0.48 10.37 -15.56
N ILE A 101 0.29 9.61 -14.48
CA ILE A 101 0.21 8.15 -14.52
C ILE A 101 -1.06 7.70 -15.25
N GLY A 102 -2.18 8.41 -15.09
CA GLY A 102 -3.40 8.25 -15.89
C GLY A 102 -4.03 6.84 -15.87
N GLY A 103 -3.84 6.08 -14.80
CA GLY A 103 -4.35 4.70 -14.69
C GLY A 103 -3.50 3.64 -15.42
N ALA A 104 -2.36 4.02 -16.00
CA ALA A 104 -1.42 3.06 -16.58
C ALA A 104 -0.70 2.26 -15.49
N GLU A 105 -0.34 1.01 -15.81
CA GLU A 105 0.44 0.14 -14.91
C GLU A 105 1.89 0.61 -14.81
N PHE A 106 2.20 1.36 -13.77
CA PHE A 106 3.55 1.88 -13.49
C PHE A 106 4.22 1.25 -12.27
N CYS A 107 3.49 0.50 -11.46
CA CYS A 107 3.93 0.11 -10.12
C CYS A 107 4.38 1.31 -9.26
N VAL A 108 3.73 2.46 -9.47
CA VAL A 108 3.91 3.70 -8.72
C VAL A 108 2.56 4.13 -8.20
N THR A 109 2.41 4.20 -6.87
CA THR A 109 1.11 4.47 -6.23
C THR A 109 1.24 5.48 -5.10
N PRO A 110 0.17 6.20 -4.75
CA PRO A 110 0.18 7.15 -3.66
C PRO A 110 0.29 6.44 -2.30
N VAL A 111 1.01 7.04 -1.36
CA VAL A 111 0.90 6.67 0.05
C VAL A 111 -0.25 7.45 0.64
N LEU A 112 -1.29 6.74 1.04
CA LEU A 112 -2.50 7.31 1.62
C LEU A 112 -2.50 7.12 3.14
N ASN A 113 -3.02 8.06 3.89
CA ASN A 113 -3.41 7.83 5.27
C ASN A 113 -4.72 7.03 5.32
N VAL A 114 -5.10 6.56 6.52
CA VAL A 114 -6.30 5.71 6.67
C VAL A 114 -7.58 6.41 6.20
N ALA A 115 -7.75 7.69 6.50
CA ALA A 115 -8.93 8.44 6.09
C ALA A 115 -9.00 8.56 4.55
N GLU A 116 -7.90 8.91 3.90
CA GLU A 116 -7.78 8.98 2.44
C GLU A 116 -8.03 7.61 1.79
N ALA A 117 -7.53 6.52 2.39
CA ALA A 117 -7.74 5.16 1.87
C ALA A 117 -9.21 4.74 1.91
N LEU A 118 -9.95 5.13 2.97
CA LEU A 118 -11.37 4.84 3.11
C LEU A 118 -12.25 5.59 2.09
N GLU A 119 -11.76 6.69 1.52
CA GLU A 119 -12.47 7.51 0.54
C GLU A 119 -12.15 7.13 -0.91
N THR A 120 -11.32 6.12 -1.12
CA THR A 120 -10.97 5.67 -2.48
C THR A 120 -12.13 4.95 -3.17
N GLU A 121 -12.17 5.05 -4.49
CA GLU A 121 -13.12 4.31 -5.33
C GLU A 121 -12.98 2.79 -5.12
N LEU A 122 -11.75 2.29 -4.94
CA LEU A 122 -11.49 0.88 -4.66
C LEU A 122 -12.16 0.41 -3.36
N THR A 123 -12.09 1.21 -2.28
CA THR A 123 -12.78 0.92 -1.02
C THR A 123 -14.29 0.85 -1.20
N ALA A 124 -14.85 1.72 -2.04
CA ALA A 124 -16.29 1.71 -2.37
C ALA A 124 -16.66 0.50 -3.24
N GLN A 125 -15.88 0.18 -4.26
CA GLN A 125 -16.10 -0.97 -5.16
C GLN A 125 -16.03 -2.32 -4.42
N GLU A 126 -15.18 -2.41 -3.41
CA GLU A 126 -15.02 -3.63 -2.60
C GLU A 126 -15.97 -3.72 -1.40
N ASP A 127 -16.91 -2.79 -1.27
CA ASP A 127 -17.87 -2.73 -0.13
C ASP A 127 -17.15 -2.80 1.24
N MET A 128 -16.00 -2.14 1.34
CA MET A 128 -15.19 -2.18 2.57
C MET A 128 -15.57 -1.13 3.60
N LEU A 129 -16.58 -0.30 3.32
CA LEU A 129 -17.11 0.69 4.26
C LEU A 129 -18.62 0.65 4.32
N PHE A 130 -19.17 0.32 5.48
CA PHE A 130 -20.61 0.35 5.76
C PHE A 130 -20.96 1.50 6.69
N THR A 131 -22.11 2.09 6.44
CA THR A 131 -22.72 3.10 7.31
C THR A 131 -24.05 2.57 7.84
N GLN A 132 -24.29 2.71 9.13
CA GLN A 132 -25.53 2.31 9.77
C GLN A 132 -26.05 3.45 10.65
N GLU A 133 -27.29 3.87 10.37
CA GLU A 133 -28.01 4.82 11.21
C GLU A 133 -28.66 4.11 12.42
N GLY A 134 -28.61 4.73 13.59
CA GLY A 134 -29.19 4.18 14.81
C GLY A 134 -29.34 5.21 15.90
N ASP A 135 -29.77 4.75 17.08
CA ASP A 135 -29.97 5.56 18.28
C ASP A 135 -28.68 6.23 18.82
N LEU A 136 -27.52 5.76 18.38
CA LEU A 136 -26.19 6.32 18.69
C LEU A 136 -25.66 7.25 17.58
N GLY A 137 -26.50 7.59 16.58
CA GLY A 137 -26.10 8.33 15.39
C GLY A 137 -25.58 7.43 14.28
N THR A 138 -24.86 8.02 13.34
CA THR A 138 -24.24 7.33 12.19
C THR A 138 -22.99 6.57 12.63
N LEU A 139 -23.02 5.27 12.56
CA LEU A 139 -21.88 4.41 12.81
C LEU A 139 -21.23 3.95 11.50
N ARG A 140 -19.91 3.93 11.43
CA ARG A 140 -19.14 3.43 10.30
C ARG A 140 -18.43 2.13 10.68
N TYR A 141 -18.51 1.13 9.81
CA TYR A 141 -17.91 -0.18 10.00
C TYR A 141 -17.05 -0.56 8.81
N VAL A 142 -15.96 -1.27 9.08
CA VAL A 142 -15.15 -1.90 8.04
C VAL A 142 -15.84 -3.18 7.60
N GLY A 143 -15.94 -3.38 6.29
CA GLY A 143 -16.56 -4.55 5.67
C GLY A 143 -15.78 -5.84 5.88
N ALA A 144 -16.41 -6.97 5.57
CA ALA A 144 -15.76 -8.26 5.58
C ALA A 144 -14.88 -8.42 4.32
N PRO A 145 -13.58 -8.73 4.47
CA PRO A 145 -12.69 -8.91 3.31
C PRO A 145 -12.94 -10.24 2.58
N VAL A 146 -13.73 -11.13 3.18
CA VAL A 146 -14.07 -12.44 2.60
C VAL A 146 -15.38 -12.31 1.85
N LYS A 147 -15.39 -12.68 0.57
CA LYS A 147 -16.57 -12.76 -0.28
C LYS A 147 -16.92 -14.24 -0.48
N PHE A 148 -18.20 -14.61 -0.31
CA PHE A 148 -18.70 -15.95 -0.53
C PHE A 148 -19.42 -16.01 -1.87
N SER A 149 -19.28 -17.12 -2.59
CA SER A 149 -20.02 -17.39 -3.83
C SER A 149 -21.49 -17.71 -3.56
N ASP A 150 -21.78 -18.22 -2.36
CA ASP A 150 -23.12 -18.56 -1.89
C ASP A 150 -23.31 -18.02 -0.47
N GLY A 151 -24.03 -16.92 -0.38
CA GLY A 151 -24.28 -16.22 0.86
C GLY A 151 -23.65 -14.81 0.91
N GLU A 152 -24.20 -13.96 1.73
CA GLU A 152 -23.80 -12.57 1.89
C GLU A 152 -23.21 -12.33 3.29
N CYS A 153 -22.04 -11.68 3.35
CA CYS A 153 -21.50 -11.12 4.57
C CYS A 153 -22.09 -9.72 4.79
N SER A 154 -23.06 -9.61 5.66
CA SER A 154 -23.70 -8.32 5.99
C SER A 154 -23.67 -8.03 7.49
N ILE A 155 -23.63 -6.76 7.85
CA ILE A 155 -23.79 -6.31 9.23
C ILE A 155 -25.30 -6.26 9.50
N ARG A 156 -25.83 -7.30 10.20
CA ARG A 156 -27.25 -7.45 10.47
C ARG A 156 -27.73 -6.65 11.68
N ARG A 157 -26.85 -6.43 12.66
CA ARG A 157 -27.15 -5.72 13.90
C ARG A 157 -26.00 -4.76 14.20
N ARG A 158 -26.30 -3.64 14.87
CA ARG A 158 -25.26 -2.78 15.43
C ARG A 158 -24.49 -3.48 16.54
N ALA A 159 -23.34 -2.93 16.91
CA ALA A 159 -22.64 -3.38 18.12
C ALA A 159 -23.58 -3.28 19.34
N PRO A 160 -23.70 -4.36 20.16
CA PRO A 160 -24.60 -4.38 21.30
C PRO A 160 -24.10 -3.47 22.41
N ARG A 161 -25.02 -2.93 23.20
CA ARG A 161 -24.70 -2.35 24.51
C ARG A 161 -24.32 -3.44 25.51
N LEU A 162 -23.64 -3.06 26.59
CA LEU A 162 -23.24 -4.00 27.62
C LEU A 162 -24.48 -4.77 28.16
N GLY A 163 -24.46 -6.11 28.04
CA GLY A 163 -25.52 -6.99 28.50
C GLY A 163 -26.78 -7.04 27.61
N GLU A 164 -26.86 -6.31 26.51
CA GLU A 164 -28.10 -6.17 25.71
C GLU A 164 -28.68 -7.50 25.24
N HIS A 165 -27.84 -8.48 24.89
CA HIS A 165 -28.30 -9.79 24.41
C HIS A 165 -28.04 -10.94 25.39
N SER A 166 -27.67 -10.64 26.65
CA SER A 166 -27.31 -11.68 27.63
C SER A 166 -28.44 -12.67 27.89
N VAL A 167 -29.68 -12.20 28.01
CA VAL A 167 -30.85 -13.07 28.28
C VAL A 167 -31.17 -13.92 27.06
N GLU A 168 -31.13 -13.31 25.86
CA GLU A 168 -31.39 -14.00 24.58
C GLU A 168 -30.42 -15.16 24.38
N VAL A 169 -29.09 -14.89 24.56
CA VAL A 169 -28.04 -15.91 24.37
C VAL A 169 -28.06 -17.01 25.41
N LEU A 170 -28.51 -16.72 26.63
CA LEU A 170 -28.59 -17.74 27.68
C LEU A 170 -29.84 -18.61 27.61
N GLN A 171 -30.82 -18.24 26.75
CA GLN A 171 -32.04 -19.00 26.54
C GLN A 171 -32.00 -19.89 25.29
N GLU A 172 -30.99 -19.74 24.40
CA GLU A 172 -30.69 -20.64 23.30
C GLU A 172 -29.89 -21.88 23.78
#